data_736247ef40af2d973336066a45e307b8
#
_entry.id   736247ef40af2d973336066a45e307b8
#
_cell.length_a   1.000
_cell.length_b   1.000
_cell.length_c   1.000
_cell.angle_alpha   90.00
_cell.angle_beta   90.00
_cell.angle_gamma   90.00
#
_symmetry.space_group_name_H-M   'P 1'
#
loop_
_entity.id
_entity.type
_entity.pdbx_description
1 polymer ?
#
loop_
_entity_poly.entity_id
_entity_poly.type
_entity_poly.pdbx_seq_one_letter_code
_entity_poly.pdbx_strand_id
1 'polypeptide(L)'
;CNQTAHLKVVQIVLVIFYELGGFFMRIYHAKDYADMSRKAANIVSAQVIMKPNCVLGLATGSTSIGLYKQLVEWFKKGDLDFSEVMTVNLDEYKGLSRENDQSYYYFMHQNLFDHVNIPVENTHLPNGMEPDSQKECKRYTELIQSLGGVDLQLLGIGHNGHIGFNEPGESFDKQVHCVNLTESTIEANKRFFASADDVPKQAYTMG
;
A
#
# COMPACT_ATOMS: atom_id res chain seq x y z
N CYS A 1 11.83 -37.77 -18.72
CA CYS A 1 10.95 -36.66 -19.04
C CYS A 1 10.37 -36.08 -17.74
N ASN A 2 11.09 -35.13 -17.15
CA ASN A 2 10.57 -34.35 -16.03
C ASN A 2 9.89 -33.08 -16.58
N GLN A 3 8.57 -33.10 -16.66
CA GLN A 3 7.79 -31.89 -16.79
C GLN A 3 7.65 -31.30 -15.40
N THR A 4 8.52 -30.36 -15.04
CA THR A 4 8.27 -29.42 -13.96
C THR A 4 7.09 -28.55 -14.37
N ALA A 5 5.96 -28.82 -13.76
CA ALA A 5 4.78 -27.95 -13.86
C ALA A 5 5.17 -26.60 -13.24
N HIS A 6 5.49 -25.62 -14.09
CA HIS A 6 5.55 -24.23 -13.66
C HIS A 6 4.14 -23.84 -13.20
N LEU A 7 3.96 -23.70 -11.89
CA LEU A 7 2.80 -23.02 -11.34
C LEU A 7 2.76 -21.63 -11.97
N LYS A 8 1.85 -21.43 -12.91
CA LYS A 8 1.54 -20.09 -13.42
C LYS A 8 0.96 -19.31 -12.24
N VAL A 9 1.73 -18.38 -11.71
CA VAL A 9 1.21 -17.42 -10.74
C VAL A 9 0.07 -16.67 -11.42
N VAL A 10 -1.15 -16.94 -10.99
CA VAL A 10 -2.35 -16.25 -11.52
C VAL A 10 -2.33 -14.87 -10.89
N GLN A 11 -2.11 -13.85 -11.71
CA GLN A 11 -2.16 -12.47 -11.27
C GLN A 11 -3.60 -11.97 -11.36
N ILE A 12 -4.13 -11.51 -10.23
CA ILE A 12 -5.53 -11.10 -10.09
C ILE A 12 -5.58 -9.68 -9.56
N VAL A 13 -6.41 -8.84 -10.16
CA VAL A 13 -6.87 -7.58 -9.57
C VAL A 13 -8.24 -7.82 -8.97
N LEU A 14 -8.37 -7.66 -7.66
CA LEU A 14 -9.59 -7.76 -6.92
C LEU A 14 -10.09 -6.35 -6.58
N VAL A 15 -11.33 -6.06 -6.92
CA VAL A 15 -11.97 -4.79 -6.58
C VAL A 15 -13.26 -5.10 -5.83
N ILE A 16 -13.39 -4.53 -4.64
CA ILE A 16 -14.56 -4.66 -3.79
C ILE A 16 -15.27 -3.30 -3.77
N PHE A 17 -16.53 -3.28 -4.17
CA PHE A 17 -17.39 -2.09 -4.11
C PHE A 17 -18.44 -2.30 -3.02
N TYR A 18 -18.70 -1.23 -2.26
CA TYR A 18 -19.86 -1.16 -1.37
C TYR A 18 -20.91 -0.27 -2.01
N GLU A 19 -22.04 -0.84 -2.39
CA GLU A 19 -23.22 -0.08 -2.85
C GLU A 19 -24.40 -0.36 -1.92
N LEU A 20 -25.40 0.53 -1.94
CA LEU A 20 -26.63 0.41 -1.15
C LEU A 20 -27.30 -0.96 -1.40
N GLY A 21 -27.09 -1.88 -0.47
CA GLY A 21 -27.72 -3.21 -0.46
C GLY A 21 -26.81 -4.42 -0.63
N GLY A 22 -25.47 -4.27 -0.76
CA GLY A 22 -24.57 -5.41 -0.82
C GLY A 22 -23.12 -5.09 -1.18
N PHE A 23 -22.26 -6.09 -1.00
CA PHE A 23 -20.87 -6.06 -1.47
C PHE A 23 -20.79 -6.69 -2.86
N PHE A 24 -20.20 -5.99 -3.80
CA PHE A 24 -19.89 -6.52 -5.13
C PHE A 24 -18.37 -6.70 -5.25
N MET A 25 -17.98 -7.92 -5.64
CA MET A 25 -16.58 -8.25 -5.90
C MET A 25 -16.40 -8.44 -7.40
N ARG A 26 -15.43 -7.73 -7.98
CA ARG A 26 -15.00 -7.96 -9.38
C ARG A 26 -13.60 -8.53 -9.40
N ILE A 27 -13.43 -9.61 -10.15
CA ILE A 27 -12.15 -10.29 -10.33
C ILE A 27 -11.69 -10.07 -11.76
N TYR A 28 -10.53 -9.47 -11.93
CA TYR A 28 -9.88 -9.26 -13.22
C TYR A 28 -8.70 -10.20 -13.37
N HIS A 29 -8.78 -11.15 -14.29
CA HIS A 29 -7.65 -11.99 -14.66
C HIS A 29 -6.66 -11.18 -15.51
N ALA A 30 -5.39 -11.25 -15.16
CA ALA A 30 -4.32 -10.64 -15.92
C ALA A 30 -3.41 -11.71 -16.53
N LYS A 31 -2.96 -11.47 -17.75
CA LYS A 31 -2.08 -12.41 -18.48
C LYS A 31 -0.65 -12.40 -17.94
N ASP A 32 -0.22 -11.27 -17.40
CA ASP A 32 1.12 -11.04 -16.86
C ASP A 32 1.13 -9.86 -15.88
N TYR A 33 2.29 -9.59 -15.27
CA TYR A 33 2.48 -8.49 -14.33
C TYR A 33 2.18 -7.11 -14.94
N ALA A 34 2.56 -6.87 -16.20
CA ALA A 34 2.32 -5.58 -16.85
C ALA A 34 0.81 -5.36 -17.09
N ASP A 35 0.09 -6.39 -17.50
CA ASP A 35 -1.37 -6.32 -17.68
C ASP A 35 -2.11 -6.14 -16.35
N MET A 36 -1.64 -6.80 -15.27
CA MET A 36 -2.15 -6.61 -13.91
C MET A 36 -1.94 -5.16 -13.44
N SER A 37 -0.71 -4.67 -13.57
CA SER A 37 -0.34 -3.30 -13.17
C SER A 37 -1.18 -2.26 -13.91
N ARG A 38 -1.34 -2.40 -15.22
CA ARG A 38 -2.15 -1.52 -16.04
C ARG A 38 -3.63 -1.56 -15.65
N LYS A 39 -4.20 -2.75 -15.40
CA LYS A 39 -5.60 -2.89 -14.96
C LYS A 39 -5.84 -2.25 -13.60
N ALA A 40 -4.92 -2.44 -12.66
CA ALA A 40 -4.98 -1.79 -11.35
C ALA A 40 -4.84 -0.26 -11.48
N ALA A 41 -3.90 0.21 -12.30
CA ALA A 41 -3.73 1.63 -12.57
C ALA A 41 -4.98 2.27 -13.21
N ASN A 42 -5.70 1.58 -14.11
CA ASN A 42 -6.97 2.06 -14.68
C ASN A 42 -8.02 2.35 -13.60
N ILE A 43 -8.09 1.51 -12.56
CA ILE A 43 -9.06 1.69 -11.47
C ILE A 43 -8.69 2.91 -10.64
N VAL A 44 -7.40 3.05 -10.28
CA VAL A 44 -6.91 4.21 -9.53
C VAL A 44 -7.08 5.50 -10.34
N SER A 45 -6.73 5.49 -11.64
CA SER A 45 -6.89 6.67 -12.49
C SER A 45 -8.35 7.09 -12.63
N ALA A 46 -9.27 6.13 -12.76
CA ALA A 46 -10.69 6.42 -12.79
C ALA A 46 -11.16 7.11 -11.50
N GLN A 47 -10.68 6.66 -10.32
CA GLN A 47 -10.97 7.31 -9.05
C GLN A 47 -10.49 8.75 -9.03
N VAL A 48 -9.25 9.02 -9.45
CA VAL A 48 -8.67 10.37 -9.49
C VAL A 48 -9.43 11.28 -10.45
N ILE A 49 -9.78 10.79 -11.64
CA ILE A 49 -10.53 11.57 -12.64
C ILE A 49 -11.95 11.90 -12.15
N MET A 50 -12.63 10.93 -11.56
CA MET A 50 -14.01 11.10 -11.11
C MET A 50 -14.14 11.92 -9.81
N LYS A 51 -13.10 11.91 -8.96
CA LYS A 51 -13.04 12.64 -7.70
C LYS A 51 -11.62 13.20 -7.52
N PRO A 52 -11.28 14.37 -8.08
CA PRO A 52 -9.93 14.94 -8.01
C PRO A 52 -9.37 15.08 -6.59
N ASN A 53 -10.22 15.40 -5.61
CA ASN A 53 -9.88 15.52 -4.18
C ASN A 53 -10.07 14.18 -3.42
N CYS A 54 -9.89 13.05 -4.08
CA CYS A 54 -10.05 11.73 -3.44
C CYS A 54 -8.93 11.45 -2.43
N VAL A 55 -9.25 10.60 -1.46
CA VAL A 55 -8.28 10.01 -0.52
C VAL A 55 -7.93 8.61 -1.02
N LEU A 56 -6.70 8.42 -1.47
CA LEU A 56 -6.19 7.13 -1.91
C LEU A 56 -5.44 6.43 -0.78
N GLY A 57 -5.85 5.22 -0.48
CA GLY A 57 -5.09 4.30 0.36
C GLY A 57 -4.05 3.56 -0.48
N LEU A 58 -2.77 3.70 -0.15
CA LEU A 58 -1.65 3.15 -0.92
C LEU A 58 -0.92 2.05 -0.16
N ALA A 59 -0.30 1.16 -0.90
CA ALA A 59 0.49 0.05 -0.38
C ALA A 59 1.88 0.04 -1.02
N THR A 60 2.86 -0.49 -0.31
CA THR A 60 4.23 -0.67 -0.79
C THR A 60 4.47 -2.10 -1.31
N GLY A 61 5.68 -2.35 -1.76
CA GLY A 61 6.12 -3.65 -2.23
C GLY A 61 6.27 -3.75 -3.75
N SER A 62 7.02 -4.76 -4.19
CA SER A 62 7.39 -4.93 -5.61
C SER A 62 6.18 -5.07 -6.55
N THR A 63 5.06 -5.58 -6.06
CA THR A 63 3.85 -5.78 -6.86
C THR A 63 3.21 -4.45 -7.27
N SER A 64 3.27 -3.41 -6.42
CA SER A 64 2.67 -2.09 -6.69
C SER A 64 3.50 -1.20 -7.62
N ILE A 65 4.80 -1.47 -7.81
CA ILE A 65 5.70 -0.63 -8.60
C ILE A 65 5.19 -0.43 -10.02
N GLY A 66 4.72 -1.48 -10.67
CA GLY A 66 4.21 -1.38 -12.05
C GLY A 66 2.95 -0.52 -12.17
N LEU A 67 2.08 -0.55 -11.15
CA LEU A 67 0.93 0.33 -11.05
C LEU A 67 1.37 1.79 -10.93
N TYR A 68 2.30 2.10 -10.02
CA TYR A 68 2.79 3.48 -9.84
C TYR A 68 3.49 4.00 -11.10
N LYS A 69 4.33 3.19 -11.75
CA LYS A 69 4.94 3.57 -13.04
C LYS A 69 3.89 3.93 -14.10
N GLN A 70 2.81 3.19 -14.17
CA GLN A 70 1.74 3.47 -15.14
C GLN A 70 1.00 4.77 -14.80
N LEU A 71 0.74 5.07 -13.54
CA LEU A 71 0.15 6.34 -13.10
C LEU A 71 1.06 7.53 -13.44
N VAL A 72 2.37 7.40 -13.17
CA VAL A 72 3.38 8.42 -13.51
C VAL A 72 3.43 8.66 -15.02
N GLU A 73 3.35 7.61 -15.85
CA GLU A 73 3.29 7.76 -17.32
C GLU A 73 2.07 8.56 -17.76
N TRP A 74 0.89 8.30 -17.22
CA TRP A 74 -0.33 9.03 -17.55
C TRP A 74 -0.29 10.47 -17.03
N PHE A 75 0.25 10.70 -15.85
CA PHE A 75 0.52 12.06 -15.37
C PHE A 75 1.42 12.84 -16.34
N LYS A 76 2.55 12.26 -16.77
CA LYS A 76 3.47 12.89 -17.72
C LYS A 76 2.86 13.17 -19.09
N LYS A 77 1.84 12.41 -19.49
CA LYS A 77 1.05 12.64 -20.71
C LYS A 77 -0.02 13.72 -20.55
N GLY A 78 -0.29 14.16 -19.33
CA GLY A 78 -1.36 15.11 -19.00
C GLY A 78 -2.74 14.47 -18.84
N ASP A 79 -2.81 13.15 -18.75
CA ASP A 79 -4.08 12.41 -18.57
C ASP A 79 -4.55 12.41 -17.11
N LEU A 80 -3.65 12.64 -16.15
CA LEU A 80 -3.93 12.64 -14.70
C LEU A 80 -3.39 13.90 -14.03
N ASP A 81 -4.09 14.36 -13.01
CA ASP A 81 -3.70 15.44 -12.12
C ASP A 81 -3.85 14.97 -10.67
N PHE A 82 -2.77 15.10 -9.88
CA PHE A 82 -2.73 14.69 -8.49
C PHE A 82 -2.71 15.89 -7.52
N SER A 83 -2.87 17.12 -8.02
CA SER A 83 -2.71 18.35 -7.22
C SER A 83 -3.69 18.47 -6.05
N GLU A 84 -4.86 17.83 -6.14
CA GLU A 84 -5.85 17.81 -5.05
C GLU A 84 -5.97 16.46 -4.34
N VAL A 85 -5.26 15.43 -4.84
CA VAL A 85 -5.30 14.08 -4.26
C VAL A 85 -4.64 14.08 -2.88
N MET A 86 -5.25 13.38 -1.95
CA MET A 86 -4.68 13.04 -0.64
C MET A 86 -4.36 11.54 -0.58
N THR A 87 -3.29 11.17 0.10
CA THR A 87 -2.94 9.75 0.24
C THR A 87 -2.71 9.37 1.69
N VAL A 88 -3.07 8.13 2.02
CA VAL A 88 -2.71 7.47 3.28
C VAL A 88 -2.07 6.12 2.96
N ASN A 89 -0.92 5.83 3.52
CA ASN A 89 -0.31 4.51 3.35
C ASN A 89 -0.82 3.53 4.40
N LEU A 90 -0.92 2.26 4.00
CA LEU A 90 -1.43 1.17 4.81
C LEU A 90 -0.59 0.93 6.06
N ASP A 91 0.72 1.09 5.96
CA ASP A 91 1.68 0.70 6.97
C ASP A 91 3.03 1.44 6.87
N GLU A 92 3.87 1.30 7.90
CA GLU A 92 5.26 1.73 7.94
C GLU A 92 6.00 0.95 9.03
N TYR A 93 7.28 0.68 8.83
CA TYR A 93 8.15 0.10 9.84
C TYR A 93 8.36 1.04 11.02
N LYS A 94 8.28 0.50 12.24
CA LYS A 94 8.68 1.23 13.44
C LYS A 94 10.18 1.15 13.64
N GLY A 95 10.80 2.31 13.86
CA GLY A 95 12.24 2.45 14.07
C GLY A 95 13.03 2.85 12.83
N LEU A 96 12.39 3.02 11.66
CA LEU A 96 13.05 3.55 10.47
C LEU A 96 12.74 5.03 10.29
N SER A 97 13.77 5.82 9.99
CA SER A 97 13.62 7.22 9.60
C SER A 97 13.13 7.32 8.15
N ARG A 98 12.58 8.46 7.77
CA ARG A 98 12.10 8.74 6.40
C ARG A 98 13.21 8.69 5.36
N GLU A 99 14.45 8.97 5.76
CA GLU A 99 15.65 8.96 4.92
C GLU A 99 16.21 7.56 4.70
N ASN A 100 15.78 6.58 5.50
CA ASN A 100 16.20 5.19 5.31
C ASN A 100 15.59 4.66 4.02
N ASP A 101 16.41 4.10 3.14
CA ASP A 101 16.01 3.59 1.83
C ASP A 101 15.08 2.37 1.88
N GLN A 102 14.92 1.78 3.08
CA GLN A 102 13.99 0.68 3.34
C GLN A 102 12.68 1.16 4.01
N SER A 103 12.54 2.45 4.33
CA SER A 103 11.27 2.99 4.82
C SER A 103 10.22 3.01 3.71
N TYR A 104 8.96 2.86 4.08
CA TYR A 104 7.88 2.98 3.10
C TYR A 104 7.67 4.42 2.64
N TYR A 105 8.03 5.39 3.48
CA TYR A 105 8.12 6.79 3.07
C TYR A 105 9.07 6.96 1.87
N TYR A 106 10.30 6.46 1.98
CA TYR A 106 11.29 6.51 0.90
C TYR A 106 10.79 5.77 -0.36
N PHE A 107 10.22 4.58 -0.17
CA PHE A 107 9.64 3.79 -1.26
C PHE A 107 8.58 4.58 -2.05
N MET A 108 7.66 5.26 -1.34
CA MET A 108 6.58 6.02 -1.99
C MET A 108 7.11 7.24 -2.74
N HIS A 109 8.07 7.96 -2.19
CA HIS A 109 8.74 9.05 -2.87
C HIS A 109 9.45 8.57 -4.13
N GLN A 110 10.24 7.50 -4.03
CA GLN A 110 10.98 6.94 -5.16
C GLN A 110 10.08 6.42 -6.29
N ASN A 111 8.90 5.90 -5.99
CA ASN A 111 8.07 5.23 -6.99
C ASN A 111 6.86 6.05 -7.47
N LEU A 112 6.40 7.05 -6.71
CA LEU A 112 5.22 7.83 -7.06
C LEU A 112 5.36 9.32 -6.73
N PHE A 113 5.56 9.71 -5.46
CA PHE A 113 5.33 11.09 -5.01
C PHE A 113 6.24 12.11 -5.69
N ASP A 114 7.53 11.80 -5.88
CA ASP A 114 8.48 12.70 -6.55
C ASP A 114 8.29 12.78 -8.07
N HIS A 115 7.37 11.99 -8.62
CA HIS A 115 7.16 11.88 -10.07
C HIS A 115 5.83 12.46 -10.55
N VAL A 116 4.98 12.93 -9.64
CA VAL A 116 3.67 13.53 -9.90
C VAL A 116 3.54 14.86 -9.15
N ASN A 117 2.47 15.61 -9.38
CA ASN A 117 2.28 16.93 -8.78
C ASN A 117 1.47 16.89 -7.46
N ILE A 118 1.53 15.79 -6.72
CA ILE A 118 0.88 15.72 -5.41
C ILE A 118 1.63 16.60 -4.40
N PRO A 119 0.93 17.50 -3.65
CA PRO A 119 1.56 18.27 -2.58
C PRO A 119 2.06 17.34 -1.47
N VAL A 120 3.26 17.60 -0.94
CA VAL A 120 3.86 16.74 0.11
C VAL A 120 3.00 16.70 1.37
N GLU A 121 2.32 17.78 1.71
CA GLU A 121 1.36 17.88 2.82
C GLU A 121 0.13 16.99 2.66
N ASN A 122 -0.16 16.55 1.45
CA ASN A 122 -1.25 15.64 1.13
C ASN A 122 -0.83 14.16 1.18
N THR A 123 0.46 13.88 1.44
CA THR A 123 0.99 12.52 1.52
C THR A 123 1.18 12.09 2.97
N HIS A 124 0.46 11.06 3.40
CA HIS A 124 0.45 10.65 4.80
C HIS A 124 0.89 9.20 4.97
N LEU A 125 1.85 9.02 5.88
CA LEU A 125 2.31 7.71 6.34
C LEU A 125 2.35 7.69 7.87
N PRO A 126 2.32 6.51 8.50
CA PRO A 126 2.66 6.42 9.91
C PRO A 126 4.07 6.92 10.17
N ASN A 127 4.29 7.53 11.33
CA ASN A 127 5.60 8.01 11.74
C ASN A 127 6.40 6.86 12.39
N GLY A 128 7.26 6.22 11.62
CA GLY A 128 8.11 5.12 12.11
C GLY A 128 9.00 5.50 13.31
N MET A 129 9.32 6.79 13.46
CA MET A 129 10.21 7.29 14.52
C MET A 129 9.49 7.68 15.83
N GLU A 130 8.15 7.62 15.89
CA GLU A 130 7.44 7.85 17.15
C GLU A 130 7.64 6.64 18.09
N PRO A 131 8.28 6.82 19.24
CA PRO A 131 8.54 5.71 20.17
C PRO A 131 7.27 5.21 20.87
N ASP A 132 6.30 6.10 21.12
CA ASP A 132 5.02 5.77 21.73
C ASP A 132 4.04 5.26 20.68
N SER A 133 3.89 3.93 20.64
CA SER A 133 2.99 3.28 19.67
C SER A 133 1.54 3.68 19.82
N GLN A 134 1.06 3.91 21.05
CA GLN A 134 -0.34 4.29 21.27
C GLN A 134 -0.61 5.70 20.72
N LYS A 135 0.32 6.60 20.95
CA LYS A 135 0.26 7.97 20.43
C LYS A 135 0.23 7.99 18.92
N GLU A 136 1.11 7.23 18.25
CA GLU A 136 1.14 7.18 16.80
C GLU A 136 -0.10 6.53 16.21
N CYS A 137 -0.54 5.40 16.74
CA CYS A 137 -1.75 4.74 16.29
C CYS A 137 -2.97 5.64 16.40
N LYS A 138 -3.11 6.35 17.51
CA LYS A 138 -4.18 7.33 17.70
C LYS A 138 -4.08 8.47 16.69
N ARG A 139 -2.90 9.10 16.56
CA ARG A 139 -2.66 10.21 15.62
C ARG A 139 -3.05 9.82 14.19
N TYR A 140 -2.59 8.66 13.74
CA TYR A 140 -2.84 8.24 12.35
C TYR A 140 -4.28 7.84 12.11
N THR A 141 -4.93 7.21 13.10
CA THR A 141 -6.39 6.94 13.06
C THR A 141 -7.19 8.23 12.95
N GLU A 142 -6.90 9.22 13.80
CA GLU A 142 -7.58 10.52 13.81
C GLU A 142 -7.35 11.29 12.49
N LEU A 143 -6.14 11.20 11.94
CA LEU A 143 -5.83 11.75 10.63
C LEU A 143 -6.73 11.17 9.53
N ILE A 144 -6.81 9.83 9.41
CA ILE A 144 -7.64 9.17 8.42
C ILE A 144 -9.11 9.56 8.57
N GLN A 145 -9.60 9.64 9.81
CA GLN A 145 -10.95 10.07 10.11
C GLN A 145 -11.20 11.54 9.70
N SER A 146 -10.23 12.42 9.94
CA SER A 146 -10.32 13.85 9.59
C SER A 146 -10.36 14.09 8.08
N LEU A 147 -9.78 13.17 7.28
CA LEU A 147 -9.86 13.17 5.82
C LEU A 147 -11.21 12.65 5.28
N GLY A 148 -12.09 12.17 6.15
CA GLY A 148 -13.37 11.57 5.78
C GLY A 148 -13.28 10.10 5.40
N GLY A 149 -12.15 9.44 5.69
CA GLY A 149 -11.87 8.04 5.32
C GLY A 149 -11.18 7.91 3.97
N VAL A 150 -11.13 6.69 3.45
CA VAL A 150 -10.44 6.34 2.21
C VAL A 150 -11.45 6.04 1.11
N ASP A 151 -11.32 6.70 -0.05
CA ASP A 151 -12.21 6.48 -1.20
C ASP A 151 -11.87 5.20 -1.97
N LEU A 152 -10.59 4.91 -2.11
CA LEU A 152 -10.09 3.70 -2.77
C LEU A 152 -8.81 3.22 -2.09
N GLN A 153 -8.81 1.98 -1.60
CA GLN A 153 -7.65 1.37 -0.96
C GLN A 153 -6.98 0.34 -1.86
N LEU A 154 -5.70 0.55 -2.15
CA LEU A 154 -4.83 -0.47 -2.75
C LEU A 154 -4.35 -1.44 -1.67
N LEU A 155 -4.54 -2.74 -1.89
CA LEU A 155 -4.11 -3.80 -0.98
C LEU A 155 -3.31 -4.86 -1.74
N GLY A 156 -2.28 -5.39 -1.10
CA GLY A 156 -1.65 -6.65 -1.47
C GLY A 156 -2.16 -7.78 -0.58
N ILE A 157 -2.16 -9.00 -1.09
CA ILE A 157 -2.45 -10.22 -0.32
C ILE A 157 -1.18 -11.06 -0.27
N GLY A 158 -0.68 -11.33 0.94
CA GLY A 158 0.46 -12.19 1.14
C GLY A 158 0.16 -13.67 0.89
N HIS A 159 1.20 -14.50 0.81
CA HIS A 159 1.07 -15.95 0.54
C HIS A 159 0.22 -16.70 1.57
N ASN A 160 0.20 -16.25 2.81
CA ASN A 160 -0.62 -16.80 3.91
C ASN A 160 -1.96 -16.07 4.08
N GLY A 161 -2.28 -15.11 3.22
CA GLY A 161 -3.51 -14.33 3.26
C GLY A 161 -3.42 -13.04 4.10
N HIS A 162 -2.24 -12.63 4.60
CA HIS A 162 -2.09 -11.36 5.29
C HIS A 162 -2.34 -10.17 4.37
N ILE A 163 -2.87 -9.09 4.94
CA ILE A 163 -3.05 -7.78 4.30
C ILE A 163 -2.37 -6.73 5.17
N GLY A 164 -1.45 -5.96 4.58
CA GLY A 164 -0.54 -5.12 5.34
C GLY A 164 0.29 -5.99 6.29
N PHE A 165 0.38 -5.61 7.56
CA PHE A 165 0.97 -6.46 8.60
C PHE A 165 -0.08 -7.18 9.46
N ASN A 166 -1.33 -7.33 8.96
CA ASN A 166 -2.38 -8.09 9.64
C ASN A 166 -2.29 -9.57 9.25
N GLU A 167 -1.87 -10.41 10.18
CA GLU A 167 -1.76 -11.86 9.99
C GLU A 167 -3.13 -12.55 10.06
N PRO A 168 -3.31 -13.72 9.40
CA PRO A 168 -4.53 -14.51 9.51
C PRO A 168 -4.87 -14.88 10.96
N GLY A 169 -6.14 -14.79 11.30
CA GLY A 169 -6.65 -15.08 12.64
C GLY A 169 -6.67 -13.88 13.60
N GLU A 170 -6.23 -12.72 13.14
CA GLU A 170 -6.38 -11.48 13.88
C GLU A 170 -7.81 -10.93 13.79
N SER A 171 -8.19 -10.08 14.76
CA SER A 171 -9.48 -9.41 14.78
C SER A 171 -9.62 -8.40 13.63
N PHE A 172 -10.78 -8.34 12.99
CA PHE A 172 -11.08 -7.39 11.91
C PHE A 172 -11.56 -6.02 12.41
N ASP A 173 -11.74 -5.83 13.70
CA ASP A 173 -12.24 -4.59 14.31
C ASP A 173 -11.13 -3.63 14.77
N LYS A 174 -9.87 -3.95 14.48
CA LYS A 174 -8.74 -3.09 14.82
C LYS A 174 -8.74 -1.83 13.95
N GLN A 175 -8.36 -0.72 14.57
CA GLN A 175 -7.96 0.50 13.89
C GLN A 175 -6.46 0.43 13.57
N VAL A 176 -5.80 1.58 13.38
CA VAL A 176 -4.34 1.59 13.28
C VAL A 176 -3.74 1.03 14.56
N HIS A 177 -2.81 0.11 14.43
CA HIS A 177 -2.18 -0.55 15.58
C HIS A 177 -0.71 -0.88 15.28
N CYS A 178 0.05 -1.11 16.34
CA CYS A 178 1.43 -1.55 16.25
C CYS A 178 1.48 -3.07 16.38
N VAL A 179 2.18 -3.72 15.47
CA VAL A 179 2.34 -5.18 15.45
C VAL A 179 3.80 -5.58 15.65
N ASN A 180 4.03 -6.72 16.26
CA ASN A 180 5.32 -7.40 16.21
C ASN A 180 5.37 -8.23 14.92
N LEU A 181 6.44 -8.05 14.14
CA LEU A 181 6.63 -8.83 12.92
C LEU A 181 6.93 -10.29 13.28
N THR A 182 6.37 -11.21 12.49
CA THR A 182 6.65 -12.64 12.66
C THR A 182 8.09 -12.95 12.23
N GLU A 183 8.66 -14.03 12.76
CA GLU A 183 10.00 -14.50 12.37
C GLU A 183 10.11 -14.72 10.86
N SER A 184 9.05 -15.24 10.24
CA SER A 184 8.98 -15.44 8.80
C SER A 184 9.04 -14.12 8.02
N THR A 185 8.38 -13.07 8.51
CA THR A 185 8.42 -11.73 7.91
C THR A 185 9.79 -11.09 8.08
N ILE A 186 10.39 -11.20 9.27
CA ILE A 186 11.74 -10.72 9.54
C ILE A 186 12.75 -11.42 8.61
N GLU A 187 12.68 -12.73 8.51
CA GLU A 187 13.55 -13.52 7.63
C GLU A 187 13.41 -13.14 6.16
N ALA A 188 12.17 -12.99 5.68
CA ALA A 188 11.90 -12.58 4.31
C ALA A 188 12.43 -11.16 4.00
N ASN A 189 12.47 -10.29 5.00
CA ASN A 189 12.92 -8.91 4.84
C ASN A 189 14.44 -8.73 4.98
N LYS A 190 15.18 -9.68 5.57
CA LYS A 190 16.65 -9.61 5.72
C LYS A 190 17.39 -9.26 4.43
N ARG A 191 16.88 -9.70 3.30
CA ARG A 191 17.47 -9.43 1.97
C ARG A 191 17.52 -7.93 1.61
N PHE A 192 16.78 -7.10 2.31
CA PHE A 192 16.69 -5.66 2.05
C PHE A 192 17.56 -4.83 3.01
N PHE A 193 18.15 -5.44 4.05
CA PHE A 193 18.92 -4.78 5.08
C PHE A 193 20.38 -5.26 5.08
N ALA A 194 21.28 -4.40 5.54
CA ALA A 194 22.72 -4.71 5.59
C ALA A 194 23.04 -5.85 6.59
N SER A 195 22.28 -5.92 7.69
CA SER A 195 22.39 -7.01 8.67
C SER A 195 21.01 -7.46 9.16
N ALA A 196 20.96 -8.65 9.76
CA ALA A 196 19.74 -9.18 10.36
C ALA A 196 19.24 -8.33 11.54
N ASP A 197 20.16 -7.65 12.23
CA ASP A 197 19.84 -6.83 13.39
C ASP A 197 19.21 -5.48 12.99
N ASP A 198 19.42 -5.04 11.75
CA ASP A 198 18.84 -3.81 11.19
C ASP A 198 17.39 -3.99 10.74
N VAL A 199 16.91 -5.24 10.65
CA VAL A 199 15.52 -5.52 10.27
C VAL A 199 14.58 -5.09 11.38
N PRO A 200 13.60 -4.21 11.09
CA PRO A 200 12.61 -3.80 12.08
C PRO A 200 11.85 -5.00 12.66
N LYS A 201 11.55 -4.93 13.94
CA LYS A 201 10.81 -5.98 14.66
C LYS A 201 9.33 -5.62 14.83
N GLN A 202 8.99 -4.37 14.57
CA GLN A 202 7.64 -3.84 14.73
C GLN A 202 7.26 -2.98 13.52
N ALA A 203 5.96 -2.87 13.29
CA ALA A 203 5.40 -1.98 12.28
C ALA A 203 4.09 -1.36 12.77
N TYR A 204 3.73 -0.22 12.21
CA TYR A 204 2.38 0.37 12.30
C TYR A 204 1.60 -0.08 11.08
N THR A 205 0.36 -0.52 11.27
CA THR A 205 -0.51 -0.96 10.18
C THR A 205 -1.96 -0.56 10.44
N MET A 206 -2.69 -0.26 9.38
CA MET A 206 -4.14 -0.11 9.41
C MET A 206 -4.79 -1.47 9.66
N GLY A 207 -5.82 -1.52 10.48
CA GLY A 207 -6.60 -2.72 10.71
C GLY A 207 -7.62 -3.01 9.62
#